data_cd83bd8bc487d1ec5dd112f5ac79ec3a
#
_entry.id   cd83bd8bc487d1ec5dd112f5ac79ec3a
#
_cell.length_a   1.000
_cell.length_b   1.000
_cell.length_c   1.000
_cell.angle_alpha   90.00
_cell.angle_beta   90.00
_cell.angle_gamma   90.00
#
_symmetry.space_group_name_H-M   'P 1'
#
loop_
_entity.id
_entity.type
_entity.pdbx_description
1 polymer ?
#
loop_
_entity_poly.entity_id
_entity_poly.type
_entity_poly.pdbx_seq_one_letter_code
_entity_poly.pdbx_strand_id
1 'polypeptide(L)'
;MIHIDSGGMLSLQYHQQKDETLLVVKGAMDLQLENDRGQMETHRLTPGMSRRVTPGRKHRMIGVEECEFFEVSTPEIDDVVRLEDKYGRQGTSTA
;
A
#
# COMPACT_ATOMS: atom_id res chain seq x y z
N MET A 1 -0.97 -8.07 11.48
CA MET A 1 -2.05 -7.22 10.97
C MET A 1 -1.60 -5.77 11.00
N ILE A 2 -1.91 -5.01 9.98
CA ILE A 2 -1.51 -3.60 9.85
C ILE A 2 -2.71 -2.72 10.15
N HIS A 3 -2.47 -1.61 10.85
CA HIS A 3 -3.50 -0.65 11.25
C HIS A 3 -3.19 0.72 10.66
N ILE A 4 -4.21 1.37 10.10
CA ILE A 4 -4.12 2.76 9.65
C ILE A 4 -5.23 3.55 10.31
N ASP A 5 -4.87 4.67 10.94
CA ASP A 5 -5.86 5.59 11.52
C ASP A 5 -6.67 6.29 10.43
N SER A 6 -7.86 6.73 10.78
CA SER A 6 -8.66 7.59 9.89
C SER A 6 -7.84 8.81 9.48
N GLY A 7 -7.73 9.04 8.18
CA GLY A 7 -6.90 10.11 7.64
C GLY A 7 -5.41 9.82 7.60
N GLY A 8 -4.97 8.65 8.12
CA GLY A 8 -3.58 8.23 8.03
C GLY A 8 -3.20 7.95 6.58
N MET A 9 -1.94 8.26 6.22
CA MET A 9 -1.47 8.09 4.86
C MET A 9 -0.08 7.46 4.88
N LEU A 10 0.06 6.32 4.22
CA LEU A 10 1.36 5.70 4.05
C LEU A 10 2.11 6.33 2.87
N SER A 11 3.40 6.01 2.73
CA SER A 11 4.20 6.59 1.66
C SER A 11 3.69 6.16 0.28
N LEU A 12 3.91 7.02 -0.73
CA LEU A 12 3.82 6.60 -2.13
C LEU A 12 5.10 5.83 -2.44
N GLN A 13 4.96 4.55 -2.78
CA GLN A 13 6.09 3.65 -2.87
C GLN A 13 5.87 2.58 -3.94
N TYR A 14 6.93 1.88 -4.28
CA TYR A 14 6.85 0.63 -5.04
C TYR A 14 7.89 -0.35 -4.51
N HIS A 15 7.68 -1.63 -4.82
CA HIS A 15 8.65 -2.69 -4.53
C HIS A 15 9.26 -3.18 -5.83
N GLN A 16 10.56 -3.43 -5.82
CA GLN A 16 11.27 -3.87 -7.02
C GLN A 16 10.99 -5.34 -7.35
N GLN A 17 10.86 -6.19 -6.35
CA GLN A 17 10.66 -7.62 -6.50
C GLN A 17 9.46 -8.16 -5.75
N LYS A 18 9.07 -7.49 -4.66
CA LYS A 18 8.01 -7.98 -3.79
C LYS A 18 6.65 -7.90 -4.46
N ASP A 19 5.93 -9.02 -4.42
CA ASP A 19 4.53 -9.12 -4.83
C ASP A 19 3.70 -9.26 -3.56
N GLU A 20 2.69 -8.43 -3.41
CA GLU A 20 1.87 -8.43 -2.20
C GLU A 20 0.38 -8.36 -2.51
N THR A 21 -0.43 -8.89 -1.59
CA THR A 21 -1.89 -8.80 -1.63
C THR A 21 -2.37 -8.23 -0.31
N LEU A 22 -3.23 -7.22 -0.40
CA LEU A 22 -3.82 -6.56 0.75
C LEU A 22 -5.26 -7.04 0.92
N LEU A 23 -5.64 -7.40 2.15
CA LEU A 23 -7.00 -7.83 2.48
C LEU A 23 -7.51 -7.01 3.66
N VAL A 24 -8.53 -6.21 3.43
CA VAL A 24 -9.15 -5.40 4.49
C VAL A 24 -10.06 -6.27 5.34
N VAL A 25 -9.92 -6.18 6.65
CA VAL A 25 -10.76 -6.91 7.61
C VAL A 25 -11.65 -6.01 8.45
N LYS A 26 -11.29 -4.73 8.60
CA LYS A 26 -12.07 -3.76 9.37
C LYS A 26 -11.87 -2.36 8.80
N GLY A 27 -12.94 -1.55 8.79
CA GLY A 27 -12.88 -0.17 8.35
C GLY A 27 -12.84 -0.03 6.84
N ALA A 28 -12.18 1.00 6.35
CA ALA A 28 -12.07 1.26 4.92
C ALA A 28 -10.76 1.96 4.60
N MET A 29 -10.16 1.60 3.46
CA MET A 29 -9.00 2.31 2.96
C MET A 29 -9.14 2.62 1.48
N ASP A 30 -8.48 3.67 1.03
CA ASP A 30 -8.27 3.94 -0.38
C ASP A 30 -6.87 3.47 -0.76
N LEU A 31 -6.81 2.54 -1.71
CA LEU A 31 -5.55 2.12 -2.31
C LEU A 31 -5.38 2.89 -3.62
N GLN A 32 -4.41 3.79 -3.66
CA GLN A 32 -3.97 4.41 -4.90
C GLN A 32 -2.97 3.47 -5.53
N LEU A 33 -3.24 3.02 -6.74
CA LEU A 33 -2.47 1.99 -7.42
C LEU A 33 -2.24 2.37 -8.88
N GLU A 34 -1.00 2.31 -9.31
CA GLU A 34 -0.62 2.55 -10.70
C GLU A 34 -1.19 1.46 -11.61
N ASN A 35 -1.82 1.87 -12.72
CA ASN A 35 -2.33 0.94 -13.72
C ASN A 35 -1.28 0.64 -14.81
N ASP A 36 -1.64 -0.16 -15.80
CA ASP A 36 -0.72 -0.54 -16.88
C ASP A 36 -0.29 0.62 -17.77
N ARG A 37 -0.98 1.76 -17.67
CA ARG A 37 -0.66 2.99 -18.44
C ARG A 37 0.19 3.97 -17.64
N GLY A 38 0.61 3.59 -16.44
CA GLY A 38 1.37 4.48 -15.57
C GLY A 38 0.52 5.54 -14.87
N GLN A 39 -0.79 5.41 -14.88
CA GLN A 39 -1.71 6.35 -14.24
C GLN A 39 -2.14 5.81 -12.88
N MET A 40 -2.31 6.69 -11.90
CA MET A 40 -2.78 6.30 -10.57
C MET A 40 -4.30 6.19 -10.56
N GLU A 41 -4.79 5.06 -10.05
CA GLU A 41 -6.22 4.83 -9.83
C GLU A 41 -6.47 4.66 -8.33
N THR A 42 -7.64 5.09 -7.87
CA THR A 42 -8.02 4.93 -6.47
C THR A 42 -9.06 3.83 -6.34
N HIS A 43 -8.76 2.83 -5.52
CA HIS A 43 -9.65 1.72 -5.24
C HIS A 43 -10.07 1.75 -3.78
N ARG A 44 -11.36 1.92 -3.52
CA ARG A 44 -11.90 1.84 -2.16
C ARG A 44 -12.00 0.37 -1.76
N LEU A 45 -11.31 -0.01 -0.69
CA LEU A 45 -11.35 -1.36 -0.14
C LEU A 45 -12.07 -1.35 1.20
N THR A 46 -13.08 -2.21 1.31
CA THR A 46 -13.86 -2.41 2.53
C THR A 46 -13.71 -3.87 2.99
N PRO A 47 -14.23 -4.24 4.17
CA PRO A 47 -13.98 -5.58 4.72
C PRO A 47 -14.33 -6.71 3.76
N GLY A 48 -13.40 -7.65 3.61
CA GLY A 48 -13.50 -8.78 2.70
C GLY A 48 -12.96 -8.51 1.30
N MET A 49 -12.65 -7.26 0.96
CA MET A 49 -12.07 -6.93 -0.33
C MET A 49 -10.54 -7.05 -0.30
N SER A 50 -9.97 -7.50 -1.40
CA SER A 50 -8.53 -7.65 -1.54
C SER A 50 -8.05 -7.06 -2.86
N ARG A 51 -6.77 -6.71 -2.91
CA ARG A 51 -6.13 -6.22 -4.12
C ARG A 51 -4.66 -6.63 -4.13
N ARG A 52 -4.22 -7.18 -5.26
CA ARG A 52 -2.82 -7.53 -5.48
C ARG A 52 -2.04 -6.31 -5.97
N VAL A 53 -0.86 -6.13 -5.43
CA VAL A 53 0.11 -5.10 -5.86
C VAL A 53 1.33 -5.83 -6.37
N THR A 54 1.51 -5.83 -7.70
CA THR A 54 2.62 -6.52 -8.35
C THR A 54 3.90 -5.68 -8.29
N PRO A 55 5.09 -6.30 -8.46
CA PRO A 55 6.35 -5.57 -8.45
C PRO A 55 6.37 -4.40 -9.44
N GLY A 56 7.00 -3.30 -9.02
CA GLY A 56 7.17 -2.11 -9.84
C GLY A 56 5.98 -1.16 -9.86
N ARG A 57 4.85 -1.54 -9.28
CA ARG A 57 3.66 -0.69 -9.27
C ARG A 57 3.71 0.31 -8.12
N LYS A 58 3.61 1.59 -8.45
CA LYS A 58 3.49 2.65 -7.44
C LYS A 58 2.16 2.52 -6.74
N HIS A 59 2.17 2.66 -5.42
CA HIS A 59 0.95 2.57 -4.63
C HIS A 59 1.07 3.34 -3.32
N ARG A 60 -0.08 3.71 -2.78
CA ARG A 60 -0.21 4.39 -1.49
C ARG A 60 -1.52 3.97 -0.84
N MET A 61 -1.48 3.72 0.46
CA MET A 61 -2.66 3.39 1.26
C MET A 61 -3.06 4.57 2.12
N ILE A 62 -4.35 4.91 2.10
CA ILE A 62 -4.92 6.02 2.86
C ILE A 62 -6.07 5.48 3.69
N GLY A 63 -6.06 5.70 5.00
CA GLY A 63 -7.17 5.35 5.87
C GLY A 63 -8.34 6.28 5.66
N VAL A 64 -9.46 5.75 5.18
CA VAL A 64 -10.73 6.51 5.07
C VAL A 64 -11.43 6.48 6.41
N GLU A 65 -11.48 5.31 7.02
CA GLU A 65 -11.87 5.08 8.40
C GLU A 65 -10.72 4.36 9.06
N GLU A 66 -10.73 4.28 10.40
CA GLU A 66 -9.77 3.43 11.09
C GLU A 66 -9.83 2.03 10.49
N CYS A 67 -8.72 1.55 9.96
CA CYS A 67 -8.68 0.38 9.08
C CYS A 67 -7.66 -0.64 9.59
N GLU A 68 -8.04 -1.91 9.53
CA GLU A 68 -7.12 -3.01 9.77
C GLU A 68 -7.11 -3.92 8.55
N PHE A 69 -5.91 -4.32 8.13
CA PHE A 69 -5.76 -5.18 6.95
C PHE A 69 -4.58 -6.13 7.11
N PHE A 70 -4.66 -7.26 6.40
CA PHE A 70 -3.55 -8.18 6.26
C PHE A 70 -2.78 -7.89 4.98
N GLU A 71 -1.48 -8.07 5.07
CA GLU A 71 -0.61 -8.07 3.91
C GLU A 71 0.02 -9.45 3.78
N VAL A 72 -0.18 -10.09 2.64
CA VAL A 72 0.46 -11.36 2.30
C VAL A 72 1.40 -11.07 1.14
N SER A 73 2.68 -11.38 1.31
CA SER A 73 3.68 -11.02 0.33
C SER A 73 4.74 -12.09 0.17
N THR A 74 5.48 -11.99 -0.94
CA THR A 74 6.70 -12.75 -1.14
C THR A 74 7.76 -12.33 -0.12
N PRO A 75 8.84 -13.10 0.08
CA PRO A 75 9.75 -12.90 1.23
C PRO A 75 10.74 -11.74 1.13
N GLU A 76 10.72 -10.95 0.08
CA GLU A 76 11.62 -9.80 -0.07
C GLU A 76 11.23 -8.69 0.89
N ILE A 77 11.95 -8.52 1.99
CA ILE A 77 11.60 -7.59 3.05
C ILE A 77 12.27 -6.21 2.93
N ASP A 78 13.41 -6.12 2.27
CA ASP A 78 14.19 -4.88 2.15
C ASP A 78 14.09 -4.30 0.75
N ASP A 79 12.86 -4.14 0.25
CA ASP A 79 12.60 -3.90 -1.16
C ASP A 79 11.60 -2.77 -1.37
N VAL A 80 11.67 -1.74 -0.57
CA VAL A 80 10.75 -0.60 -0.71
C VAL A 80 11.50 0.64 -1.20
N VAL A 81 10.94 1.28 -2.23
CA VAL A 81 11.36 2.61 -2.69
C VAL A 81 10.23 3.58 -2.39
N ARG A 82 10.49 4.55 -1.53
CA ARG A 82 9.50 5.57 -1.15
C ARG A 82 9.72 6.81 -1.97
N LEU A 83 8.70 7.18 -2.75
CA LEU A 83 8.74 8.35 -3.64
C LEU A 83 8.24 9.61 -2.93
N GLU A 84 7.22 9.47 -2.09
CA GLU A 84 6.69 10.53 -1.25
C GLU A 84 6.35 9.92 0.09
N ASP A 85 6.75 10.58 1.17
CA ASP A 85 6.45 10.10 2.50
C ASP A 85 6.12 11.28 3.42
N LYS A 86 4.93 11.26 3.99
CA LYS A 86 4.45 12.23 4.97
C LYS A 86 5.40 12.37 6.17
N TYR A 87 6.17 11.33 6.46
CA TYR A 87 7.06 11.26 7.62
C TYR A 87 8.54 11.46 7.25
N GLY A 88 8.85 11.84 6.01
CA GLY A 88 10.20 12.18 5.59
C GLY A 88 11.13 11.01 5.29
N ARG A 89 10.60 9.83 4.97
CA ARG A 89 11.40 8.62 4.71
C ARG A 89 11.57 8.31 3.23
N GLN A 90 11.58 9.34 2.38
CA GLN A 90 11.73 9.16 0.94
C GLN A 90 13.04 8.44 0.60
N GLY A 91 13.00 7.68 -0.49
CA GLY A 91 14.14 6.94 -0.98
C GLY A 91 14.03 5.44 -0.73
N THR A 92 15.16 4.74 -0.84
CA THR A 92 15.21 3.29 -0.63
C THR A 92 15.39 2.97 0.84
N SER A 93 14.63 1.99 1.33
CA SER A 93 14.71 1.53 2.70
C SER A 93 15.22 0.09 2.74
N THR A 94 16.01 -0.21 3.78
CA THR A 94 16.48 -1.58 4.07
C THR A 94 15.69 -2.23 5.20
N ALA A 95 14.65 -1.61 5.67
CA ALA A 95 13.90 -2.16 6.80
C ALA A 95 12.62 -2.91 6.37
#